data_5a91a50bd23c874a71265b81f7a57947
#
_entry.id   5a91a50bd23c874a71265b81f7a57947
#
_cell.length_a   1.000
_cell.length_b   1.000
_cell.length_c   1.000
_cell.angle_alpha   90.00
_cell.angle_beta   90.00
_cell.angle_gamma   90.00
#
_symmetry.space_group_name_H-M   'P 1'
#
loop_
_entity.id
_entity.type
_entity.pdbx_description
1 polymer ?
#
loop_
_entity_poly.entity_id
_entity_poly.type
_entity_poly.pdbx_seq_one_letter_code
_entity_poly.pdbx_strand_id
1 'polypeptide(L)'
;MILLYLARALTRWWYTLGWVSAISQAQARPTLSPLHMQSSLVHEGKMLWPLGVGRALDLSTVSSRILVVGRFRKSSVMAENSAETSARLASHKRSLSNTSEDDSGRASKKTAPIFQNMKTGLKLKWLEPIEDTCLHGMCGDPSPSSKIAAFDIDGTLIRVKSGKKFPANADDWKLWAGNVPKKLQEAHANGFAIVLLSNQNFKAPKYRKDFESKLIQLARTLSVPLRVFAAREKDKFRKPLTGMWDEFVANWNGGIKPNLSDSFFVGDAAGRPATDSSPKDWNDTDRKLALNVGVPFFTPEEWFGGKPKRKDFVLSGFDPLKFDHNQPIWHPSTTPLALGPLLESGVTPKHSPCEIVLFVGPPGVGKTTCFENYFMPRGYRHVNQDTLKSFGDCLKATIESISSGRSCVVDNTNPSKQTRSSYILTAQKLRCPIRCVFFTAPIELAQHNNVYRACIKASRPLLPILAFASYAKNLEEPSVDEGFDELKKVHFVFEGSAEERASWDKYLL
;
A
#
# COMPACT_ATOMS: atom_id res chain seq x y z
N MET A 1 -7.24 -28.97 -12.06
CA MET A 1 -7.24 -27.57 -11.53
C MET A 1 -8.57 -26.84 -11.63
N ILE A 2 -9.40 -27.08 -12.62
CA ILE A 2 -10.72 -26.44 -12.81
C ILE A 2 -11.78 -26.93 -11.81
N LEU A 3 -11.76 -28.17 -11.39
CA LEU A 3 -12.71 -28.75 -10.40
C LEU A 3 -12.49 -28.28 -8.95
N LEU A 4 -11.29 -27.85 -8.58
CA LEU A 4 -10.99 -27.29 -7.26
C LEU A 4 -11.41 -25.81 -7.14
N TYR A 5 -11.56 -25.12 -8.26
CA TYR A 5 -12.04 -23.73 -8.28
C TYR A 5 -13.55 -23.63 -8.16
N LEU A 6 -14.28 -24.60 -8.70
CA LEU A 6 -15.75 -24.68 -8.61
C LEU A 6 -16.23 -25.10 -7.20
N ALA A 7 -15.49 -25.96 -6.50
CA ALA A 7 -15.83 -26.36 -5.14
C ALA A 7 -15.66 -25.21 -4.11
N ARG A 8 -14.71 -24.28 -4.33
CA ARG A 8 -14.53 -23.10 -3.47
C ARG A 8 -15.51 -21.96 -3.76
N ALA A 9 -16.11 -21.92 -4.94
CA ALA A 9 -17.14 -20.95 -5.28
C ALA A 9 -18.52 -21.32 -4.70
N LEU A 10 -18.84 -22.62 -4.63
CA LEU A 10 -20.11 -23.10 -4.10
C LEU A 10 -20.19 -23.03 -2.56
N THR A 11 -19.09 -23.21 -1.84
CA THR A 11 -19.07 -23.04 -0.37
C THR A 11 -19.19 -21.58 0.07
N ARG A 12 -18.80 -20.62 -0.74
CA ARG A 12 -19.02 -19.19 -0.45
C ARG A 12 -20.47 -18.73 -0.68
N TRP A 13 -21.22 -19.39 -1.52
CA TRP A 13 -22.62 -19.05 -1.80
C TRP A 13 -23.57 -19.52 -0.70
N TRP A 14 -23.27 -20.63 -0.02
CA TRP A 14 -24.08 -21.14 1.07
C TRP A 14 -23.97 -20.33 2.37
N TYR A 15 -22.84 -19.69 2.62
CA TYR A 15 -22.66 -18.83 3.80
C TYR A 15 -23.34 -17.46 3.66
N THR A 16 -23.58 -16.97 2.45
CA THR A 16 -24.26 -15.67 2.22
C THR A 16 -25.78 -15.76 2.19
N LEU A 17 -26.36 -16.92 1.93
CA LEU A 17 -27.81 -17.12 1.93
C LEU A 17 -28.37 -17.47 3.32
N GLY A 18 -27.56 -17.99 4.22
CA GLY A 18 -27.96 -18.30 5.61
C GLY A 18 -28.17 -17.09 6.51
N TRP A 19 -27.59 -15.92 6.16
CA TRP A 19 -27.69 -14.71 6.98
C TRP A 19 -28.81 -13.73 6.60
N VAL A 20 -29.40 -13.87 5.44
CA VAL A 20 -30.49 -12.99 4.99
C VAL A 20 -31.84 -13.45 5.53
N SER A 21 -31.99 -14.72 5.94
CA SER A 21 -33.24 -15.24 6.50
C SER A 21 -33.43 -14.94 8.00
N ALA A 22 -32.37 -14.53 8.73
CA ALA A 22 -32.44 -14.27 10.19
C ALA A 22 -32.78 -12.81 10.56
N ILE A 23 -32.83 -11.88 9.60
CA ILE A 23 -33.09 -10.46 9.88
C ILE A 23 -34.57 -10.06 9.62
N SER A 24 -35.36 -10.92 9.00
CA SER A 24 -36.75 -10.60 8.63
C SER A 24 -37.82 -10.96 9.68
N GLN A 25 -37.47 -11.51 10.86
CA GLN A 25 -38.47 -11.94 11.86
C GLN A 25 -38.39 -11.26 13.23
N ALA A 26 -37.72 -10.13 13.35
CA ALA A 26 -37.60 -9.40 14.64
C ALA A 26 -38.27 -8.02 14.60
N GLN A 27 -39.51 -7.90 14.14
CA GLN A 27 -40.36 -6.74 14.37
C GLN A 27 -41.84 -7.15 14.53
N ALA A 28 -42.22 -7.52 15.76
CA ALA A 28 -43.59 -7.34 16.27
C ALA A 28 -43.58 -7.51 17.79
N ARG A 29 -43.86 -6.43 18.51
CA ARG A 29 -44.22 -6.41 19.96
C ARG A 29 -45.66 -6.90 20.11
N PRO A 30 -46.11 -7.33 21.31
CA PRO A 30 -46.27 -6.46 22.47
C PRO A 30 -46.01 -7.08 23.88
N THR A 31 -45.87 -6.16 24.82
CA THR A 31 -45.91 -6.19 26.29
C THR A 31 -46.80 -7.24 26.97
N LEU A 32 -46.27 -7.86 28.04
CA LEU A 32 -46.97 -8.03 29.36
C LEU A 32 -46.00 -8.63 30.39
N SER A 33 -46.10 -8.16 31.61
CA SER A 33 -45.27 -8.40 32.79
C SER A 33 -45.72 -9.62 33.65
N PRO A 34 -45.06 -9.90 34.79
CA PRO A 34 -44.68 -11.25 35.20
C PRO A 34 -45.57 -11.84 36.30
N LEU A 35 -45.57 -13.15 36.48
CA LEU A 35 -45.86 -13.83 37.75
C LEU A 35 -45.51 -15.33 37.72
N HIS A 36 -44.68 -15.72 38.67
CA HIS A 36 -44.61 -16.98 39.45
C HIS A 36 -44.94 -18.34 38.84
N MET A 37 -44.06 -19.31 38.90
CA MET A 37 -44.05 -20.47 39.83
C MET A 37 -43.18 -21.63 39.32
N GLN A 38 -42.32 -22.02 40.14
CA GLN A 38 -41.84 -23.32 40.64
C GLN A 38 -42.07 -24.62 39.86
N SER A 39 -40.98 -25.39 39.85
CA SER A 39 -40.83 -26.83 40.19
C SER A 39 -41.01 -27.88 39.13
N SER A 40 -39.89 -28.65 39.00
CA SER A 40 -39.79 -30.11 38.89
C SER A 40 -40.25 -30.82 37.62
N LEU A 41 -39.36 -31.55 36.98
CA LEU A 41 -39.16 -33.00 37.03
C LEU A 41 -38.30 -33.50 35.84
N VAL A 42 -37.41 -34.35 36.20
CA VAL A 42 -36.55 -35.22 35.39
C VAL A 42 -37.42 -36.13 34.53
N HIS A 43 -37.08 -36.33 33.25
CA HIS A 43 -37.17 -37.66 32.64
C HIS A 43 -36.24 -37.87 31.46
N GLU A 44 -35.56 -39.01 31.52
CA GLU A 44 -34.72 -39.60 30.49
C GLU A 44 -35.49 -39.89 29.22
N GLY A 45 -34.83 -39.69 28.05
CA GLY A 45 -35.36 -40.13 26.76
C GLY A 45 -34.23 -40.43 25.81
N LYS A 46 -33.80 -41.70 25.83
CA LYS A 46 -32.94 -42.31 24.79
C LYS A 46 -33.66 -42.27 23.44
N MET A 47 -33.01 -41.79 22.40
CA MET A 47 -33.42 -42.13 21.03
C MET A 47 -32.31 -42.86 20.30
N LEU A 48 -32.66 -44.06 19.88
CA LEU A 48 -31.92 -45.00 19.05
C LEU A 48 -31.82 -44.51 17.61
N TRP A 49 -30.65 -44.67 17.02
CA TRP A 49 -30.44 -44.57 15.58
C TRP A 49 -30.62 -45.95 14.94
N PRO A 50 -31.23 -46.07 13.78
CA PRO A 50 -31.22 -47.34 13.04
C PRO A 50 -29.98 -47.41 12.12
N LEU A 51 -29.38 -48.59 12.16
CA LEU A 51 -28.33 -49.10 11.28
C LEU A 51 -28.83 -49.29 9.85
N GLY A 52 -28.02 -48.96 8.87
CA GLY A 52 -28.28 -49.27 7.46
C GLY A 52 -27.04 -49.12 6.59
N VAL A 53 -26.25 -50.13 6.56
CA VAL A 53 -25.53 -50.77 5.43
C VAL A 53 -24.79 -49.90 4.41
N GLY A 54 -23.46 -49.96 4.38
CA GLY A 54 -22.85 -50.61 3.25
C GLY A 54 -21.64 -49.94 2.57
N ARG A 55 -20.53 -50.58 2.69
CA ARG A 55 -19.35 -50.63 1.83
C ARG A 55 -18.24 -49.63 2.06
N ALA A 56 -17.23 -50.09 2.74
CA ALA A 56 -15.83 -49.64 2.70
C ALA A 56 -15.27 -49.77 1.28
N LEU A 57 -14.69 -48.69 0.79
CA LEU A 57 -13.75 -48.70 -0.32
C LEU A 57 -12.33 -48.53 0.23
N ASP A 58 -11.60 -49.63 0.09
CA ASP A 58 -10.17 -49.75 0.37
C ASP A 58 -9.38 -48.93 -0.67
N LEU A 59 -8.65 -47.94 -0.25
CA LEU A 59 -7.69 -47.14 -1.03
C LEU A 59 -6.26 -47.38 -0.54
N SER A 60 -5.84 -48.62 -0.52
CA SER A 60 -4.43 -48.99 -0.47
C SER A 60 -4.02 -49.54 -1.85
N THR A 61 -3.53 -48.67 -2.74
CA THR A 61 -2.56 -48.96 -3.83
C THR A 61 -2.63 -47.88 -4.87
N VAL A 62 -1.80 -46.83 -4.73
CA VAL A 62 -1.09 -46.21 -5.86
C VAL A 62 0.17 -45.52 -5.30
N SER A 63 1.20 -46.31 -5.21
CA SER A 63 2.57 -45.81 -5.15
C SER A 63 3.17 -46.09 -6.52
N SER A 64 3.65 -45.08 -7.22
CA SER A 64 4.84 -45.17 -8.08
C SER A 64 5.02 -43.97 -8.99
N ARG A 65 6.12 -43.30 -8.77
CA ARG A 65 7.03 -42.71 -9.76
C ARG A 65 6.53 -41.51 -10.60
N ILE A 66 6.95 -40.32 -10.18
CA ILE A 66 7.39 -39.31 -11.14
C ILE A 66 8.78 -38.82 -10.72
N LEU A 67 9.74 -39.20 -11.53
CA LEU A 67 11.11 -38.75 -11.51
C LEU A 67 11.15 -37.42 -12.25
N VAL A 68 11.44 -36.29 -11.57
CA VAL A 68 11.74 -35.03 -12.23
C VAL A 68 13.23 -34.82 -12.24
N VAL A 69 13.81 -35.00 -13.43
CA VAL A 69 15.20 -34.65 -13.69
C VAL A 69 15.31 -33.16 -13.93
N GLY A 70 15.75 -32.41 -12.95
CA GLY A 70 16.15 -31.02 -13.08
C GLY A 70 17.64 -30.91 -13.41
N ARG A 71 17.97 -30.55 -14.65
CA ARG A 71 19.33 -30.19 -15.02
C ARG A 71 19.62 -28.75 -14.65
N PHE A 72 20.47 -28.55 -13.66
CA PHE A 72 21.22 -27.33 -13.44
C PHE A 72 22.33 -27.19 -14.49
N ARG A 73 22.31 -26.12 -15.27
CA ARG A 73 23.50 -25.65 -15.99
C ARG A 73 24.08 -24.44 -15.25
N LYS A 74 25.22 -24.65 -14.62
CA LYS A 74 26.18 -23.59 -14.29
C LYS A 74 26.89 -23.20 -15.58
N SER A 75 26.98 -21.94 -15.90
CA SER A 75 28.00 -21.42 -16.80
C SER A 75 28.73 -20.29 -16.09
N SER A 76 29.95 -20.61 -15.75
CA SER A 76 31.04 -19.69 -15.47
C SER A 76 31.51 -19.07 -16.78
N VAL A 77 31.65 -17.75 -16.83
CA VAL A 77 32.42 -17.08 -17.88
C VAL A 77 33.47 -16.22 -17.23
N MET A 78 34.66 -16.55 -17.57
CA MET A 78 35.90 -15.81 -17.33
C MET A 78 35.95 -14.54 -18.16
N ALA A 79 36.64 -13.55 -17.59
CA ALA A 79 37.11 -12.34 -18.28
C ALA A 79 38.17 -12.67 -19.33
N GLU A 80 38.25 -11.87 -20.38
CA GLU A 80 39.51 -11.24 -20.84
C GLU A 80 39.37 -10.51 -22.20
N ASN A 81 39.96 -9.31 -22.18
CA ASN A 81 40.72 -8.63 -23.23
C ASN A 81 40.04 -7.93 -24.42
N SER A 82 40.03 -6.63 -24.35
CA SER A 82 40.96 -5.64 -24.92
C SER A 82 40.98 -5.49 -26.47
N ALA A 83 40.82 -4.22 -26.85
CA ALA A 83 41.56 -3.47 -27.85
C ALA A 83 41.13 -3.55 -29.34
N GLU A 84 41.00 -2.33 -29.84
CA GLU A 84 41.28 -1.89 -31.23
C GLU A 84 40.29 -2.21 -32.33
N THR A 85 39.64 -1.21 -32.87
CA THR A 85 40.13 -0.63 -34.14
C THR A 85 39.38 0.66 -34.49
N SER A 86 40.22 1.70 -34.61
CA SER A 86 39.92 2.98 -35.27
C SER A 86 39.70 2.84 -36.76
N ALA A 87 39.00 3.85 -37.28
CA ALA A 87 39.16 4.41 -38.63
C ALA A 87 38.57 3.68 -39.83
N ARG A 88 37.60 4.36 -40.42
CA ARG A 88 37.67 4.73 -41.86
C ARG A 88 36.76 5.91 -42.19
N LEU A 89 37.38 7.09 -42.26
CA LEU A 89 36.98 8.21 -43.11
C LEU A 89 37.31 7.84 -44.58
N ALA A 90 36.42 8.19 -45.52
CA ALA A 90 36.72 8.68 -46.86
C ALA A 90 35.37 8.95 -47.55
N SER A 91 34.93 10.20 -47.69
CA SER A 91 35.18 11.07 -48.81
C SER A 91 34.68 10.53 -50.15
N HIS A 92 33.61 11.17 -50.65
CA HIS A 92 33.54 11.44 -52.07
C HIS A 92 32.93 12.83 -52.32
N LYS A 93 33.72 13.66 -52.97
CA LYS A 93 33.45 15.00 -53.47
C LYS A 93 32.93 14.96 -54.90
N ARG A 94 32.08 15.94 -55.23
CA ARG A 94 31.92 16.67 -56.49
C ARG A 94 31.16 16.03 -57.66
N SER A 95 30.11 16.72 -58.12
CA SER A 95 30.27 17.53 -59.34
C SER A 95 29.14 18.57 -59.46
N LEU A 96 29.57 19.76 -59.84
CA LEU A 96 28.77 20.91 -60.23
C LEU A 96 28.32 20.70 -61.72
N SER A 97 27.10 21.17 -62.02
CA SER A 97 26.89 21.82 -63.33
C SER A 97 25.68 22.79 -63.20
N ASN A 98 25.95 24.02 -63.59
CA ASN A 98 25.04 25.15 -63.75
C ASN A 98 24.07 24.91 -64.91
N THR A 99 22.91 25.56 -64.86
CA THR A 99 22.39 26.57 -65.79
C THR A 99 21.04 27.10 -65.34
N SER A 100 20.98 28.36 -65.07
CA SER A 100 20.27 29.53 -65.62
C SER A 100 18.73 29.56 -65.62
N GLU A 101 18.20 30.59 -64.91
CA GLU A 101 17.18 31.58 -65.31
C GLU A 101 15.77 31.08 -65.62
N ASP A 102 14.66 31.56 -65.05
CA ASP A 102 14.15 32.91 -64.91
C ASP A 102 12.89 32.93 -64.04
N ASP A 103 12.75 33.98 -63.25
CA ASP A 103 11.63 34.90 -62.94
C ASP A 103 10.22 34.38 -62.66
N SER A 104 9.71 34.71 -61.51
CA SER A 104 8.55 35.49 -61.16
C SER A 104 8.08 35.25 -59.75
N GLY A 105 7.99 36.35 -59.02
CA GLY A 105 7.74 36.40 -57.59
C GLY A 105 6.36 35.93 -57.13
N ARG A 106 6.41 35.16 -56.05
CA ARG A 106 5.35 35.11 -55.04
C ARG A 106 5.96 34.76 -53.68
N ALA A 107 6.03 35.74 -52.81
CA ALA A 107 6.49 35.60 -51.46
C ALA A 107 5.66 34.54 -50.71
N SER A 108 6.15 33.30 -50.60
CA SER A 108 5.64 32.31 -49.67
C SER A 108 6.26 32.58 -48.29
N LYS A 109 5.44 32.95 -47.35
CA LYS A 109 5.84 33.02 -45.94
C LYS A 109 6.42 31.69 -45.50
N LYS A 110 7.73 31.63 -45.29
CA LYS A 110 8.42 30.49 -44.69
C LYS A 110 7.91 30.33 -43.26
N THR A 111 6.99 29.41 -43.04
CA THR A 111 6.60 28.96 -41.70
C THR A 111 7.81 28.29 -41.04
N ALA A 112 8.15 28.70 -39.82
CA ALA A 112 9.27 28.16 -39.07
C ALA A 112 9.18 26.60 -38.98
N PRO A 113 10.30 25.87 -38.97
CA PRO A 113 10.31 24.40 -38.95
C PRO A 113 9.55 23.72 -37.83
N ILE A 114 9.28 24.46 -36.73
CA ILE A 114 8.51 24.01 -35.57
C ILE A 114 7.04 23.69 -35.89
N PHE A 115 6.45 24.30 -36.91
CA PHE A 115 5.04 24.09 -37.28
C PHE A 115 4.79 23.01 -38.33
N GLN A 116 5.81 22.45 -38.96
CA GLN A 116 5.63 21.42 -39.98
C GLN A 116 5.36 20.02 -39.47
N ASN A 117 5.65 19.73 -38.15
CA ASN A 117 5.36 18.42 -37.54
C ASN A 117 3.98 18.31 -36.89
N MET A 118 3.16 19.35 -36.92
CA MET A 118 1.82 19.35 -36.29
C MET A 118 0.71 18.64 -37.09
N LYS A 119 0.97 18.12 -38.30
CA LYS A 119 -0.06 17.48 -39.15
C LYS A 119 -0.20 15.97 -38.99
N THR A 120 0.71 15.29 -38.36
CA THR A 120 0.52 13.88 -37.95
C THR A 120 0.21 13.86 -36.47
N GLY A 121 -1.10 13.69 -36.11
CA GLY A 121 -1.54 13.65 -34.72
C GLY A 121 -0.68 12.71 -33.90
N LEU A 122 -0.08 13.21 -32.80
CA LEU A 122 0.74 12.44 -31.89
C LEU A 122 -0.04 11.22 -31.39
N LYS A 123 0.57 10.03 -31.48
CA LYS A 123 -0.06 8.78 -31.05
C LYS A 123 0.55 8.34 -29.71
N LEU A 124 -0.29 8.07 -28.72
CA LEU A 124 0.14 7.42 -27.49
C LEU A 124 0.45 5.95 -27.79
N LYS A 125 1.64 5.52 -27.43
CA LYS A 125 2.10 4.14 -27.45
C LYS A 125 2.20 3.64 -26.01
N TRP A 126 1.44 2.60 -25.68
CA TRP A 126 1.60 1.87 -24.43
C TRP A 126 2.83 0.97 -24.51
N LEU A 127 3.56 0.87 -23.41
CA LEU A 127 4.73 0.02 -23.22
C LEU A 127 4.38 -1.12 -22.24
N GLU A 128 5.30 -2.06 -22.07
CA GLU A 128 5.11 -3.14 -21.10
C GLU A 128 4.96 -2.57 -19.69
N PRO A 129 4.00 -3.04 -18.89
CA PRO A 129 3.82 -2.56 -17.55
C PRO A 129 5.07 -2.73 -16.68
N ILE A 130 5.35 -1.75 -15.84
CA ILE A 130 6.43 -1.81 -14.87
C ILE A 130 5.95 -2.63 -13.67
N GLU A 131 6.67 -3.70 -13.33
CA GLU A 131 6.37 -4.63 -12.24
C GLU A 131 4.89 -5.09 -12.25
N ASP A 132 4.27 -5.22 -13.43
CA ASP A 132 2.87 -5.59 -13.64
C ASP A 132 1.83 -4.67 -12.96
N THR A 133 2.25 -3.71 -12.14
CA THR A 133 1.36 -2.87 -11.31
C THR A 133 1.31 -1.42 -11.74
N CYS A 134 2.23 -0.96 -12.59
CA CYS A 134 2.24 0.39 -13.15
C CYS A 134 2.17 0.35 -14.68
N LEU A 135 1.06 0.81 -15.26
CA LEU A 135 0.98 1.04 -16.70
C LEU A 135 1.79 2.26 -17.04
N HIS A 136 2.51 2.21 -18.17
CA HIS A 136 3.17 3.39 -18.69
C HIS A 136 3.14 3.46 -20.22
N GLY A 137 3.30 4.67 -20.73
CA GLY A 137 3.29 4.92 -22.16
C GLY A 137 3.93 6.25 -22.52
N MET A 138 4.13 6.45 -23.82
CA MET A 138 4.71 7.69 -24.37
C MET A 138 3.91 8.17 -25.57
N CYS A 139 3.82 9.47 -25.72
CA CYS A 139 3.22 10.14 -26.87
C CYS A 139 4.26 11.03 -27.52
N GLY A 140 4.46 10.88 -28.83
CA GLY A 140 5.52 11.59 -29.54
C GLY A 140 6.92 11.13 -29.10
N ASP A 141 7.86 12.08 -29.09
CA ASP A 141 9.24 11.88 -28.62
C ASP A 141 9.51 12.83 -27.43
N PRO A 142 9.19 12.41 -26.18
CA PRO A 142 9.37 13.25 -25.00
C PRO A 142 10.86 13.46 -24.72
N SER A 143 11.34 14.69 -24.85
CA SER A 143 12.73 15.05 -24.57
C SER A 143 13.01 15.06 -23.07
N PRO A 144 14.14 14.52 -22.62
CA PRO A 144 14.60 14.62 -21.24
C PRO A 144 14.79 16.08 -20.82
N SER A 145 14.49 16.40 -19.55
CA SER A 145 14.62 17.77 -19.03
C SER A 145 14.93 17.79 -17.54
N SER A 146 15.62 18.83 -17.09
CA SER A 146 15.74 19.16 -15.67
C SER A 146 14.47 19.84 -15.12
N LYS A 147 13.55 20.31 -15.98
CA LYS A 147 12.29 20.94 -15.60
C LYS A 147 11.14 19.98 -15.88
N ILE A 148 10.45 19.56 -14.86
CA ILE A 148 9.34 18.61 -14.98
C ILE A 148 8.02 19.30 -14.66
N ALA A 149 7.09 19.24 -15.60
CA ALA A 149 5.68 19.60 -15.38
C ALA A 149 4.86 18.32 -15.27
N ALA A 150 4.57 17.91 -14.04
CA ALA A 150 3.81 16.71 -13.77
C ALA A 150 2.34 17.03 -13.46
N PHE A 151 1.43 16.17 -13.92
CA PHE A 151 -0.02 16.38 -13.83
C PHE A 151 -0.72 15.09 -13.40
N ASP A 152 -1.71 15.19 -12.52
CA ASP A 152 -2.75 14.19 -12.43
C ASP A 152 -3.68 14.27 -13.66
N ILE A 153 -4.53 13.27 -13.85
CA ILE A 153 -5.40 13.17 -15.04
C ILE A 153 -6.85 13.48 -14.69
N ASP A 154 -7.47 12.64 -13.83
CA ASP A 154 -8.90 12.65 -13.55
C ASP A 154 -9.23 13.71 -12.49
N GLY A 155 -9.98 14.75 -12.84
CA GLY A 155 -10.21 15.94 -12.00
C GLY A 155 -9.26 17.09 -12.29
N THR A 156 -8.13 16.81 -12.96
CA THR A 156 -7.04 17.77 -13.23
C THR A 156 -6.98 18.17 -14.71
N LEU A 157 -6.69 17.27 -15.62
CA LEU A 157 -6.68 17.56 -17.06
C LEU A 157 -8.07 17.41 -17.68
N ILE A 158 -8.85 16.48 -17.14
CA ILE A 158 -10.19 16.12 -17.60
C ILE A 158 -11.18 16.01 -16.47
N ARG A 159 -12.47 16.14 -16.81
CA ARG A 159 -13.62 15.88 -15.92
C ARG A 159 -14.57 14.90 -16.59
N VAL A 160 -15.37 14.20 -15.81
CA VAL A 160 -16.44 13.35 -16.34
C VAL A 160 -17.49 14.21 -17.06
N LYS A 161 -17.77 13.89 -18.34
CA LYS A 161 -18.67 14.66 -19.20
C LYS A 161 -20.13 14.52 -18.75
N SER A 162 -20.54 13.32 -18.35
CA SER A 162 -21.90 13.02 -17.89
C SER A 162 -22.25 13.62 -16.53
N GLY A 163 -21.28 14.18 -15.80
CA GLY A 163 -21.48 14.69 -14.44
C GLY A 163 -21.61 13.59 -13.36
N LYS A 164 -21.48 12.32 -13.73
CA LYS A 164 -21.44 11.19 -12.77
C LYS A 164 -20.12 11.20 -11.99
N LYS A 165 -20.11 10.50 -10.86
CA LYS A 165 -18.89 10.35 -10.03
C LYS A 165 -17.75 9.65 -10.76
N PHE A 166 -18.07 8.68 -11.62
CA PHE A 166 -17.13 7.91 -12.42
C PHE A 166 -17.56 7.86 -13.88
N PRO A 167 -16.62 7.83 -14.84
CA PRO A 167 -16.95 7.77 -16.25
C PRO A 167 -17.69 6.46 -16.59
N ALA A 168 -18.66 6.53 -17.49
CA ALA A 168 -19.44 5.39 -17.94
C ALA A 168 -18.68 4.52 -18.97
N ASN A 169 -17.82 5.14 -19.79
CA ASN A 169 -17.01 4.53 -20.82
C ASN A 169 -15.81 5.42 -21.19
N ALA A 170 -15.05 5.01 -22.20
CA ALA A 170 -13.85 5.70 -22.68
C ALA A 170 -14.10 7.13 -23.23
N ASP A 171 -15.33 7.46 -23.63
CA ASP A 171 -15.69 8.74 -24.26
C ASP A 171 -16.38 9.71 -23.27
N ASP A 172 -16.62 9.28 -22.03
CA ASP A 172 -17.32 10.06 -21.01
C ASP A 172 -16.35 11.01 -20.28
N TRP A 173 -15.66 11.85 -21.04
CA TRP A 173 -14.77 12.86 -20.51
C TRP A 173 -14.86 14.16 -21.31
N LYS A 174 -14.43 15.26 -20.71
CA LYS A 174 -14.20 16.57 -21.32
C LYS A 174 -12.98 17.22 -20.66
N LEU A 175 -12.31 18.12 -21.34
CA LEU A 175 -11.23 18.90 -20.76
C LEU A 175 -11.70 19.63 -19.50
N TRP A 176 -10.81 19.75 -18.51
CA TRP A 176 -11.06 20.53 -17.30
C TRP A 176 -11.41 21.99 -17.64
N ALA A 177 -10.63 22.59 -18.58
CA ALA A 177 -10.90 23.87 -19.20
C ALA A 177 -10.39 23.85 -20.65
N GLY A 178 -10.93 24.73 -21.50
CA GLY A 178 -10.56 24.77 -22.93
C GLY A 178 -9.10 25.16 -23.18
N ASN A 179 -8.42 25.79 -22.22
CA ASN A 179 -7.02 26.20 -22.32
C ASN A 179 -6.01 25.10 -21.88
N VAL A 180 -6.45 23.93 -21.42
CA VAL A 180 -5.55 22.84 -20.98
C VAL A 180 -4.52 22.47 -22.05
N PRO A 181 -4.88 22.19 -23.31
CA PRO A 181 -3.87 21.83 -24.33
C PRO A 181 -2.86 22.96 -24.53
N LYS A 182 -3.32 24.21 -24.65
CA LYS A 182 -2.46 25.37 -24.84
C LYS A 182 -1.45 25.53 -23.69
N LYS A 183 -1.89 25.39 -22.45
CA LYS A 183 -1.03 25.50 -21.27
C LYS A 183 0.06 24.40 -21.20
N LEU A 184 -0.26 23.15 -21.59
CA LEU A 184 0.74 22.09 -21.65
C LEU A 184 1.72 22.32 -22.80
N GLN A 185 1.26 22.80 -23.97
CA GLN A 185 2.12 23.18 -25.09
C GLN A 185 3.06 24.34 -24.73
N GLU A 186 2.56 25.37 -24.01
CA GLU A 186 3.38 26.46 -23.49
C GLU A 186 4.46 25.94 -22.51
N ALA A 187 4.10 25.05 -21.58
CA ALA A 187 5.05 24.45 -20.66
C ALA A 187 6.14 23.65 -21.42
N HIS A 188 5.73 22.83 -22.39
CA HIS A 188 6.68 22.10 -23.24
C HIS A 188 7.60 23.03 -24.02
N ALA A 189 7.08 24.09 -24.64
CA ALA A 189 7.86 25.09 -25.35
C ALA A 189 8.86 25.84 -24.45
N ASN A 190 8.55 25.95 -23.14
CA ASN A 190 9.44 26.50 -22.12
C ASN A 190 10.45 25.46 -21.56
N GLY A 191 10.57 24.29 -22.22
CA GLY A 191 11.56 23.27 -21.89
C GLY A 191 11.16 22.29 -20.81
N PHE A 192 9.89 22.24 -20.39
CA PHE A 192 9.43 21.23 -19.43
C PHE A 192 9.18 19.87 -20.11
N ALA A 193 9.64 18.79 -19.49
CA ALA A 193 9.13 17.46 -19.78
C ALA A 193 7.72 17.32 -19.18
N ILE A 194 6.76 16.90 -20.00
CA ILE A 194 5.37 16.71 -19.58
C ILE A 194 5.15 15.27 -19.12
N VAL A 195 4.72 15.09 -17.88
CA VAL A 195 4.55 13.77 -17.26
C VAL A 195 3.16 13.67 -16.62
N LEU A 196 2.41 12.62 -16.94
CA LEU A 196 1.10 12.34 -16.35
C LEU A 196 1.25 11.22 -15.30
N LEU A 197 0.81 11.47 -14.06
CA LEU A 197 0.90 10.52 -12.94
C LEU A 197 -0.50 10.29 -12.37
N SER A 198 -1.06 9.09 -12.54
CA SER A 198 -2.44 8.80 -12.16
C SER A 198 -2.60 7.56 -11.28
N ASN A 199 -3.51 7.66 -10.29
CA ASN A 199 -3.97 6.53 -9.50
C ASN A 199 -5.20 5.91 -10.15
N GLN A 200 -5.12 4.67 -10.57
CA GLN A 200 -6.22 3.94 -11.19
C GLN A 200 -6.66 2.74 -10.35
N ASN A 201 -7.87 2.23 -10.62
CA ASN A 201 -8.40 1.03 -9.99
C ASN A 201 -9.19 0.23 -11.03
N PHE A 202 -8.53 -0.76 -11.65
CA PHE A 202 -9.12 -1.58 -12.70
C PHE A 202 -9.75 -2.85 -12.11
N LYS A 203 -10.96 -2.73 -11.53
CA LYS A 203 -11.71 -3.87 -10.98
C LYS A 203 -12.04 -4.94 -12.01
N ALA A 204 -12.07 -4.59 -13.30
CA ALA A 204 -12.29 -5.53 -14.40
C ALA A 204 -11.48 -5.08 -15.64
N PRO A 205 -11.14 -6.01 -16.56
CA PRO A 205 -10.37 -5.72 -17.78
C PRO A 205 -10.96 -4.60 -18.65
N LYS A 206 -12.30 -4.44 -18.65
CA LYS A 206 -12.98 -3.37 -19.36
C LYS A 206 -12.48 -1.98 -18.92
N TYR A 207 -12.34 -1.74 -17.62
CA TYR A 207 -11.94 -0.42 -17.12
C TYR A 207 -10.51 -0.07 -17.54
N ARG A 208 -9.63 -1.06 -17.66
CA ARG A 208 -8.29 -0.86 -18.23
C ARG A 208 -8.38 -0.45 -19.70
N LYS A 209 -9.16 -1.15 -20.51
CA LYS A 209 -9.34 -0.84 -21.94
C LYS A 209 -9.97 0.55 -22.13
N ASP A 210 -10.97 0.90 -21.33
CA ASP A 210 -11.61 2.22 -21.37
C ASP A 210 -10.60 3.33 -21.01
N PHE A 211 -9.75 3.10 -20.00
CA PHE A 211 -8.68 4.04 -19.63
C PHE A 211 -7.65 4.20 -20.74
N GLU A 212 -7.15 3.09 -21.28
CA GLU A 212 -6.18 3.12 -22.38
C GLU A 212 -6.72 3.86 -23.61
N SER A 213 -7.98 3.60 -23.97
CA SER A 213 -8.67 4.29 -25.09
C SER A 213 -8.88 5.78 -24.81
N LYS A 214 -9.30 6.13 -23.58
CA LYS A 214 -9.44 7.51 -23.13
C LYS A 214 -8.12 8.27 -23.24
N LEU A 215 -7.02 7.67 -22.83
CA LEU A 215 -5.68 8.30 -22.86
C LEU A 215 -5.17 8.51 -24.27
N ILE A 216 -5.47 7.61 -25.21
CA ILE A 216 -5.14 7.79 -26.63
C ILE A 216 -5.86 9.02 -27.20
N GLN A 217 -7.13 9.21 -26.87
CA GLN A 217 -7.91 10.38 -27.29
C GLN A 217 -7.39 11.67 -26.62
N LEU A 218 -7.13 11.63 -25.32
CA LEU A 218 -6.59 12.75 -24.56
C LEU A 218 -5.22 13.19 -25.12
N ALA A 219 -4.30 12.27 -25.36
CA ALA A 219 -2.98 12.59 -25.90
C ALA A 219 -3.05 13.28 -27.27
N ARG A 220 -3.98 12.85 -28.16
CA ARG A 220 -4.24 13.54 -29.43
C ARG A 220 -4.76 14.96 -29.21
N THR A 221 -5.64 15.16 -28.23
CA THR A 221 -6.22 16.46 -27.90
C THR A 221 -5.18 17.41 -27.31
N LEU A 222 -4.31 16.91 -26.42
CA LEU A 222 -3.24 17.69 -25.80
C LEU A 222 -2.18 18.11 -26.84
N SER A 223 -1.91 17.26 -27.82
CA SER A 223 -0.97 17.49 -28.93
C SER A 223 0.41 17.98 -28.48
N VAL A 224 0.97 17.33 -27.45
CA VAL A 224 2.28 17.61 -26.88
C VAL A 224 3.00 16.28 -26.59
N PRO A 225 4.34 16.20 -26.80
CA PRO A 225 5.09 15.04 -26.35
C PRO A 225 4.96 14.87 -24.83
N LEU A 226 4.63 13.65 -24.38
CA LEU A 226 4.43 13.38 -22.97
C LEU A 226 4.70 11.92 -22.60
N ARG A 227 4.94 11.68 -21.31
CA ARG A 227 4.89 10.35 -20.70
C ARG A 227 3.72 10.21 -19.76
N VAL A 228 3.21 8.99 -19.65
CA VAL A 228 2.14 8.67 -18.72
C VAL A 228 2.51 7.45 -17.87
N PHE A 229 2.20 7.54 -16.57
CA PHE A 229 2.31 6.44 -15.61
C PHE A 229 0.99 6.34 -14.87
N ALA A 230 0.50 5.11 -14.67
CA ALA A 230 -0.76 4.86 -13.98
C ALA A 230 -0.64 3.65 -13.03
N ALA A 231 -0.64 3.92 -11.74
CA ALA A 231 -0.62 2.91 -10.69
C ALA A 231 -1.95 2.16 -10.64
N ARG A 232 -1.92 0.83 -10.71
CA ARG A 232 -3.09 -0.06 -10.68
C ARG A 232 -3.37 -0.59 -9.29
N GLU A 233 -2.34 -0.82 -8.51
CA GLU A 233 -2.40 -1.48 -7.21
C GLU A 233 -2.08 -0.51 -6.06
N LYS A 234 -2.16 -1.03 -4.84
CA LYS A 234 -1.78 -0.31 -3.62
C LYS A 234 -0.33 -0.64 -3.24
N ASP A 235 0.59 -0.19 -4.06
CA ASP A 235 2.02 -0.42 -3.92
C ASP A 235 2.81 0.89 -4.00
N LYS A 236 4.14 0.78 -4.16
CA LYS A 236 5.07 1.93 -4.22
C LYS A 236 4.76 2.95 -5.33
N PHE A 237 4.06 2.55 -6.40
CA PHE A 237 3.72 3.46 -7.50
C PHE A 237 2.52 4.34 -7.20
N ARG A 238 1.65 3.93 -6.25
CA ARG A 238 0.41 4.67 -5.98
C ARG A 238 0.66 5.93 -5.18
N LYS A 239 0.26 7.10 -5.71
CA LYS A 239 0.26 8.38 -4.96
C LYS A 239 -0.46 8.22 -3.62
N PRO A 240 0.09 8.72 -2.51
CA PRO A 240 1.14 9.74 -2.40
C PRO A 240 2.59 9.20 -2.46
N LEU A 241 2.80 7.88 -2.63
CA LEU A 241 4.15 7.32 -2.79
C LEU A 241 4.80 7.80 -4.09
N THR A 242 6.11 7.95 -4.09
CA THR A 242 6.86 8.61 -5.16
C THR A 242 7.24 7.70 -6.32
N GLY A 243 6.91 6.40 -6.28
CA GLY A 243 7.42 5.39 -7.21
C GLY A 243 7.22 5.70 -8.69
N MET A 244 6.09 6.32 -9.10
CA MET A 244 5.91 6.74 -10.50
C MET A 244 6.86 7.87 -10.90
N TRP A 245 7.11 8.83 -9.99
CA TRP A 245 8.06 9.91 -10.21
C TRP A 245 9.50 9.38 -10.23
N ASP A 246 9.85 8.54 -9.26
CA ASP A 246 11.19 7.97 -9.13
C ASP A 246 11.53 7.11 -10.36
N GLU A 247 10.58 6.32 -10.84
CA GLU A 247 10.70 5.52 -12.07
C GLU A 247 10.93 6.39 -13.30
N PHE A 248 10.16 7.47 -13.43
CA PHE A 248 10.36 8.43 -14.52
C PHE A 248 11.77 9.03 -14.50
N VAL A 249 12.22 9.48 -13.35
CA VAL A 249 13.54 10.12 -13.19
C VAL A 249 14.67 9.14 -13.46
N ALA A 250 14.56 7.92 -12.94
CA ALA A 250 15.62 6.91 -13.06
C ALA A 250 15.77 6.36 -14.47
N ASN A 251 14.64 6.07 -15.13
CA ASN A 251 14.66 5.23 -16.34
C ASN A 251 14.18 5.95 -17.61
N TRP A 252 13.48 7.10 -17.47
CA TRP A 252 12.76 7.70 -18.61
C TRP A 252 13.08 9.18 -18.83
N ASN A 253 13.98 9.76 -18.05
CA ASN A 253 14.43 11.15 -18.19
C ASN A 253 15.88 11.26 -18.71
N GLY A 254 16.37 10.25 -19.44
CA GLY A 254 17.69 10.29 -20.09
C GLY A 254 18.86 10.53 -19.15
N GLY A 255 18.76 10.16 -17.87
CA GLY A 255 19.79 10.38 -16.85
C GLY A 255 19.87 11.83 -16.32
N ILE A 256 18.98 12.72 -16.77
CA ILE A 256 18.93 14.11 -16.31
C ILE A 256 18.22 14.19 -14.97
N LYS A 257 18.91 14.68 -13.93
CA LYS A 257 18.31 14.93 -12.61
C LYS A 257 17.39 16.15 -12.67
N PRO A 258 16.13 16.06 -12.18
CA PRO A 258 15.25 17.21 -12.08
C PRO A 258 15.78 18.30 -11.15
N ASN A 259 15.61 19.57 -11.54
CA ASN A 259 15.63 20.68 -10.62
C ASN A 259 14.25 20.77 -9.96
N LEU A 260 14.17 20.41 -8.68
CA LEU A 260 12.89 20.32 -7.97
C LEU A 260 12.23 21.71 -7.80
N SER A 261 13.01 22.79 -7.63
CA SER A 261 12.47 24.15 -7.51
C SER A 261 11.88 24.68 -8.82
N ASP A 262 12.39 24.23 -9.96
CA ASP A 262 11.91 24.61 -11.29
C ASP A 262 10.87 23.61 -11.85
N SER A 263 10.63 22.52 -11.14
CA SER A 263 9.62 21.52 -11.48
C SER A 263 8.35 21.75 -10.66
N PHE A 264 7.22 21.15 -11.05
CA PHE A 264 5.97 21.29 -10.30
C PHE A 264 5.02 20.12 -10.57
N PHE A 265 4.03 19.98 -9.67
CA PHE A 265 2.92 19.04 -9.80
C PHE A 265 1.57 19.76 -9.76
N VAL A 266 0.67 19.40 -10.69
CA VAL A 266 -0.71 19.91 -10.73
C VAL A 266 -1.68 18.76 -10.45
N GLY A 267 -2.57 18.92 -9.46
CA GLY A 267 -3.54 17.90 -9.11
C GLY A 267 -4.75 18.44 -8.35
N ASP A 268 -5.89 17.73 -8.43
CA ASP A 268 -7.13 18.10 -7.74
C ASP A 268 -7.25 17.51 -6.33
N ALA A 269 -6.53 16.44 -6.04
CA ALA A 269 -6.46 15.79 -4.73
C ALA A 269 -5.56 16.60 -3.77
N ALA A 270 -6.06 17.75 -3.34
CA ALA A 270 -5.29 18.79 -2.66
C ALA A 270 -5.59 18.95 -1.16
N GLY A 271 -6.57 18.21 -0.62
CA GLY A 271 -6.95 18.29 0.80
C GLY A 271 -7.71 19.56 1.16
N ARG A 272 -8.35 20.24 0.18
CA ARG A 272 -9.11 21.47 0.43
C ARG A 272 -10.39 21.16 1.21
N PRO A 273 -10.73 21.93 2.24
CA PRO A 273 -12.02 21.84 2.91
C PRO A 273 -13.17 22.30 1.99
N ALA A 274 -14.40 21.92 2.33
CA ALA A 274 -15.59 22.43 1.65
C ALA A 274 -15.69 23.95 1.83
N THR A 275 -16.26 24.62 0.82
CA THR A 275 -16.66 26.03 0.86
C THR A 275 -18.10 26.12 0.38
N ASP A 276 -18.73 27.29 0.50
CA ASP A 276 -20.11 27.53 0.00
C ASP A 276 -20.27 27.22 -1.51
N SER A 277 -19.17 27.33 -2.27
CA SER A 277 -19.15 27.16 -3.73
C SER A 277 -18.53 25.84 -4.21
N SER A 278 -17.89 25.05 -3.33
CA SER A 278 -17.22 23.81 -3.72
C SER A 278 -17.23 22.77 -2.59
N PRO A 279 -17.46 21.48 -2.92
CA PRO A 279 -17.35 20.40 -1.94
C PRO A 279 -15.88 20.24 -1.49
N LYS A 280 -15.70 19.54 -0.35
CA LYS A 280 -14.38 19.09 0.10
C LYS A 280 -13.73 18.18 -0.96
N ASP A 281 -12.43 18.31 -1.11
CA ASP A 281 -11.68 17.39 -1.98
C ASP A 281 -11.84 15.94 -1.54
N TRP A 282 -11.83 15.04 -2.52
CA TRP A 282 -11.98 13.61 -2.27
C TRP A 282 -10.84 13.05 -1.40
N ASN A 283 -9.63 13.53 -1.60
CA ASN A 283 -8.42 13.18 -0.85
C ASN A 283 -7.33 14.27 -1.03
N ASP A 284 -6.12 13.99 -0.60
CA ASP A 284 -4.97 14.89 -0.59
C ASP A 284 -3.70 14.26 -1.19
N THR A 285 -3.86 13.16 -1.92
CA THR A 285 -2.72 12.35 -2.39
C THR A 285 -1.83 13.07 -3.40
N ASP A 286 -2.34 14.02 -4.18
CA ASP A 286 -1.56 14.78 -5.13
C ASP A 286 -0.67 15.80 -4.42
N ARG A 287 -1.23 16.51 -3.44
CA ARG A 287 -0.44 17.45 -2.63
C ARG A 287 0.64 16.71 -1.83
N LYS A 288 0.30 15.58 -1.24
CA LYS A 288 1.26 14.74 -0.51
C LYS A 288 2.36 14.21 -1.42
N LEU A 289 2.03 13.79 -2.66
CA LEU A 289 3.06 13.41 -3.63
C LEU A 289 4.03 14.56 -3.89
N ALA A 290 3.51 15.78 -4.15
CA ALA A 290 4.36 16.94 -4.39
C ALA A 290 5.25 17.26 -3.18
N LEU A 291 4.72 17.17 -1.96
CA LEU A 291 5.49 17.32 -0.71
C LEU A 291 6.56 16.25 -0.58
N ASN A 292 6.24 14.99 -0.86
CA ASN A 292 7.18 13.87 -0.79
C ASN A 292 8.31 13.96 -1.82
N VAL A 293 8.02 14.51 -3.00
CA VAL A 293 9.02 14.77 -4.06
C VAL A 293 9.82 16.03 -3.77
N GLY A 294 9.23 17.01 -3.11
CA GLY A 294 9.84 18.33 -2.84
C GLY A 294 9.63 19.34 -3.97
N VAL A 295 8.54 19.24 -4.73
CA VAL A 295 8.21 20.17 -5.83
C VAL A 295 7.04 21.08 -5.48
N PRO A 296 6.97 22.30 -6.05
CA PRO A 296 5.80 23.17 -5.98
C PRO A 296 4.52 22.45 -6.42
N PHE A 297 3.43 22.69 -5.69
CA PHE A 297 2.11 22.13 -5.98
C PHE A 297 1.14 23.22 -6.41
N PHE A 298 0.29 22.89 -7.39
CA PHE A 298 -0.81 23.72 -7.86
C PHE A 298 -2.09 22.90 -8.01
N THR A 299 -3.24 23.54 -7.72
CA THR A 299 -4.54 22.99 -8.11
C THR A 299 -4.86 23.36 -9.57
N PRO A 300 -5.79 22.64 -10.23
CA PRO A 300 -6.24 23.01 -11.57
C PRO A 300 -6.76 24.45 -11.67
N GLU A 301 -7.44 24.93 -10.62
CA GLU A 301 -7.94 26.31 -10.55
C GLU A 301 -6.81 27.35 -10.51
N GLU A 302 -5.71 27.03 -9.83
CA GLU A 302 -4.52 27.88 -9.76
C GLU A 302 -3.76 27.86 -11.09
N TRP A 303 -3.50 26.67 -11.63
CA TRP A 303 -2.67 26.52 -12.84
C TRP A 303 -3.38 26.90 -14.13
N PHE A 304 -4.58 26.33 -14.38
CA PHE A 304 -5.36 26.60 -15.59
C PHE A 304 -6.26 27.83 -15.45
N GLY A 305 -6.80 28.04 -14.25
CA GLY A 305 -7.77 29.12 -13.98
C GLY A 305 -7.14 30.44 -13.55
N GLY A 306 -5.84 30.47 -13.25
CA GLY A 306 -5.12 31.66 -12.78
C GLY A 306 -5.60 32.19 -11.42
N LYS A 307 -6.27 31.34 -10.61
CA LYS A 307 -6.70 31.73 -9.27
C LYS A 307 -5.51 31.83 -8.31
N PRO A 308 -5.56 32.68 -7.30
CA PRO A 308 -4.51 32.77 -6.28
C PRO A 308 -4.36 31.45 -5.51
N LYS A 309 -3.14 31.15 -5.03
CA LYS A 309 -2.86 29.96 -4.23
C LYS A 309 -3.70 29.94 -2.96
N ARG A 310 -4.40 28.83 -2.75
CA ARG A 310 -5.10 28.56 -1.49
C ARG A 310 -4.14 28.02 -0.45
N LYS A 311 -4.23 28.55 0.78
CA LYS A 311 -3.43 28.13 1.93
C LYS A 311 -4.21 27.20 2.88
N ASP A 312 -5.53 27.16 2.75
CA ASP A 312 -6.45 26.37 3.53
C ASP A 312 -6.54 24.94 2.96
N PHE A 313 -5.78 24.03 3.56
CA PHE A 313 -5.86 22.60 3.29
C PHE A 313 -5.58 21.80 4.55
N VAL A 314 -6.11 20.59 4.61
CA VAL A 314 -5.90 19.64 5.71
C VAL A 314 -5.40 18.33 5.12
N LEU A 315 -4.23 17.90 5.57
CA LEU A 315 -3.70 16.58 5.22
C LEU A 315 -4.29 15.53 6.14
N SER A 316 -4.79 14.45 5.55
CA SER A 316 -5.41 13.33 6.27
C SER A 316 -4.38 12.34 6.78
N GLY A 317 -4.75 11.52 7.78
CA GLY A 317 -3.91 10.46 8.31
C GLY A 317 -2.73 10.96 9.16
N PHE A 318 -1.69 10.15 9.23
CA PHE A 318 -0.49 10.46 10.02
C PHE A 318 0.36 11.54 9.36
N ASP A 319 0.77 12.54 10.16
CA ASP A 319 1.68 13.61 9.75
C ASP A 319 3.09 13.31 10.30
N PRO A 320 4.00 12.77 9.49
CA PRO A 320 5.33 12.39 9.96
C PRO A 320 6.19 13.60 10.39
N LEU A 321 5.92 14.80 9.86
CA LEU A 321 6.67 16.01 10.19
C LEU A 321 6.32 16.57 11.58
N LYS A 322 5.20 16.14 12.16
CA LYS A 322 4.78 16.50 13.52
C LYS A 322 5.08 15.42 14.56
N PHE A 323 5.66 14.31 14.13
CA PHE A 323 5.98 13.24 15.05
C PHE A 323 7.13 13.60 15.96
N ASP A 324 6.94 13.44 17.29
CA ASP A 324 7.99 13.65 18.26
C ASP A 324 8.90 12.40 18.37
N HIS A 325 10.08 12.50 17.86
CA HIS A 325 11.08 11.43 17.84
C HIS A 325 11.90 11.30 19.14
N ASN A 326 11.72 12.25 20.08
CA ASN A 326 12.47 12.29 21.33
C ASN A 326 11.70 11.67 22.50
N GLN A 327 10.54 11.07 22.23
CA GLN A 327 9.77 10.38 23.26
C GLN A 327 10.57 9.20 23.84
N PRO A 328 10.53 8.97 25.17
CA PRO A 328 11.10 7.75 25.73
C PRO A 328 10.35 6.52 25.22
N ILE A 329 11.10 5.46 24.88
CA ILE A 329 10.54 4.23 24.32
C ILE A 329 9.45 3.64 25.23
N TRP A 330 9.67 3.62 26.54
CA TRP A 330 8.73 3.04 27.51
C TRP A 330 8.50 3.89 28.74
N HIS A 331 7.32 3.70 29.32
CA HIS A 331 6.89 4.36 30.53
C HIS A 331 6.03 3.42 31.41
N PRO A 332 6.20 3.37 32.73
CA PRO A 332 7.35 3.93 33.47
C PRO A 332 8.65 3.21 33.13
N SER A 333 9.78 3.90 33.21
CA SER A 333 11.11 3.35 32.95
C SER A 333 11.77 2.69 34.17
N THR A 334 11.06 2.64 35.31
CA THR A 334 11.60 2.20 36.60
C THR A 334 11.93 0.72 36.69
N THR A 335 11.30 -0.11 35.86
CA THR A 335 11.55 -1.57 35.80
C THR A 335 12.10 -1.95 34.43
N PRO A 336 12.96 -2.99 34.34
CA PRO A 336 13.40 -3.53 33.05
C PRO A 336 12.23 -3.97 32.16
N LEU A 337 12.33 -3.74 30.84
CA LEU A 337 11.32 -4.24 29.91
C LEU A 337 11.29 -5.77 29.89
N ALA A 338 12.45 -6.43 30.03
CA ALA A 338 12.57 -7.88 30.16
C ALA A 338 13.38 -8.26 31.40
N LEU A 339 13.00 -9.37 32.03
CA LEU A 339 13.74 -9.92 33.18
C LEU A 339 14.96 -10.73 32.71
N GLY A 340 15.96 -10.79 33.58
CA GLY A 340 17.16 -11.59 33.37
C GLY A 340 18.24 -10.94 32.50
N PRO A 341 19.45 -11.52 32.52
CA PRO A 341 20.57 -11.05 31.70
C PRO A 341 20.37 -11.37 30.23
N LEU A 342 21.13 -10.67 29.35
CA LEU A 342 21.30 -11.08 27.97
C LEU A 342 21.94 -12.47 27.93
N LEU A 343 21.42 -13.37 27.11
CA LEU A 343 22.00 -14.69 26.92
C LEU A 343 23.23 -14.59 26.03
N GLU A 344 24.37 -15.11 26.49
CA GLU A 344 25.41 -15.54 25.59
C GLU A 344 24.88 -16.74 24.80
N SER A 345 25.23 -16.83 23.51
CA SER A 345 24.62 -17.79 22.58
C SER A 345 24.54 -19.21 23.17
N GLY A 346 23.36 -19.73 23.37
CA GLY A 346 23.06 -21.11 23.69
C GLY A 346 22.80 -21.43 25.17
N VAL A 347 22.83 -20.46 26.09
CA VAL A 347 22.62 -20.72 27.54
C VAL A 347 21.22 -20.27 27.95
N THR A 348 20.34 -21.18 28.33
CA THR A 348 19.09 -20.87 29.03
C THR A 348 19.37 -20.65 30.51
N PRO A 349 18.89 -19.53 31.12
CA PRO A 349 19.05 -19.29 32.55
C PRO A 349 18.29 -20.37 33.35
N LYS A 350 18.98 -21.17 34.10
CA LYS A 350 18.37 -22.27 34.92
C LYS A 350 17.57 -21.79 36.15
N HIS A 351 17.62 -20.50 36.52
CA HIS A 351 17.10 -20.03 37.84
C HIS A 351 16.47 -18.64 37.87
N SER A 352 16.02 -18.06 36.74
CA SER A 352 15.20 -16.86 36.81
C SER A 352 13.72 -17.25 36.92
N PRO A 353 12.90 -16.53 37.74
CA PRO A 353 11.47 -16.78 37.74
C PRO A 353 10.92 -16.52 36.32
N CYS A 354 10.25 -17.52 35.75
CA CYS A 354 9.62 -17.36 34.44
C CYS A 354 8.36 -16.50 34.55
N GLU A 355 8.09 -15.74 33.51
CA GLU A 355 6.93 -14.83 33.43
C GLU A 355 6.22 -14.94 32.09
N ILE A 356 4.97 -14.50 32.05
CA ILE A 356 4.22 -14.22 30.83
C ILE A 356 4.28 -12.72 30.56
N VAL A 357 4.68 -12.32 29.36
CA VAL A 357 4.58 -10.93 28.90
C VAL A 357 3.51 -10.85 27.81
N LEU A 358 2.46 -10.10 28.06
CA LEU A 358 1.35 -9.94 27.13
C LEU A 358 1.46 -8.60 26.40
N PHE A 359 1.67 -8.64 25.09
CA PHE A 359 1.64 -7.45 24.25
C PHE A 359 0.21 -7.06 23.92
N VAL A 360 -0.09 -5.76 24.01
CA VAL A 360 -1.34 -5.15 23.59
C VAL A 360 -1.01 -4.00 22.64
N GLY A 361 -1.61 -3.96 21.45
CA GLY A 361 -1.35 -2.86 20.52
C GLY A 361 -1.81 -3.15 19.10
N PRO A 362 -1.98 -2.12 18.24
CA PRO A 362 -2.46 -2.28 16.89
C PRO A 362 -1.50 -3.09 16.02
N PRO A 363 -1.95 -3.67 14.91
CA PRO A 363 -1.04 -4.28 13.95
C PRO A 363 -0.10 -3.20 13.37
N GLY A 364 1.16 -3.55 13.08
CA GLY A 364 2.12 -2.61 12.47
C GLY A 364 2.82 -1.64 13.43
N VAL A 365 2.57 -1.71 14.74
CA VAL A 365 3.15 -0.79 15.74
C VAL A 365 4.56 -1.16 16.23
N GLY A 366 5.15 -2.26 15.74
CA GLY A 366 6.50 -2.69 16.14
C GLY A 366 6.56 -3.73 17.25
N LYS A 367 5.45 -4.41 17.62
CA LYS A 367 5.43 -5.47 18.64
C LYS A 367 6.49 -6.54 18.42
N THR A 368 6.54 -7.10 17.23
CA THR A 368 7.50 -8.16 16.88
C THR A 368 8.95 -7.65 16.95
N THR A 369 9.21 -6.43 16.48
CA THR A 369 10.55 -5.81 16.60
C THR A 369 10.93 -5.62 18.06
N CYS A 370 9.98 -5.19 18.91
CA CYS A 370 10.20 -5.11 20.35
C CYS A 370 10.55 -6.48 20.96
N PHE A 371 9.86 -7.55 20.55
CA PHE A 371 10.20 -8.91 20.95
C PHE A 371 11.64 -9.27 20.51
N GLU A 372 11.96 -9.07 19.25
CA GLU A 372 13.26 -9.42 18.65
C GLU A 372 14.42 -8.67 19.33
N ASN A 373 14.24 -7.38 19.62
CA ASN A 373 15.31 -6.55 20.21
C ASN A 373 15.50 -6.77 21.72
N TYR A 374 14.42 -7.00 22.48
CA TYR A 374 14.48 -6.95 23.94
C TYR A 374 14.22 -8.27 24.65
N PHE A 375 13.44 -9.18 24.06
CA PHE A 375 13.02 -10.44 24.71
C PHE A 375 13.70 -11.67 24.13
N MET A 376 13.85 -11.72 22.81
CA MET A 376 14.50 -12.85 22.14
C MET A 376 15.94 -13.07 22.62
N PRO A 377 16.80 -12.02 22.78
CA PRO A 377 18.17 -12.18 23.30
C PRO A 377 18.22 -12.67 24.75
N ARG A 378 17.10 -12.64 25.47
CA ARG A 378 16.96 -13.12 26.86
C ARG A 378 16.28 -14.48 26.95
N GLY A 379 16.10 -15.17 25.80
CA GLY A 379 15.60 -16.52 25.75
C GLY A 379 14.09 -16.68 25.92
N TYR A 380 13.30 -15.59 25.84
CA TYR A 380 11.86 -15.70 25.88
C TYR A 380 11.32 -16.45 24.65
N ARG A 381 10.30 -17.28 24.87
CA ARG A 381 9.59 -17.94 23.77
C ARG A 381 8.64 -16.96 23.10
N HIS A 382 8.68 -16.89 21.77
CA HIS A 382 7.72 -16.13 20.97
C HIS A 382 6.43 -16.91 20.81
N VAL A 383 5.32 -16.36 21.26
CA VAL A 383 3.96 -16.90 21.07
C VAL A 383 3.18 -15.94 20.22
N ASN A 384 2.92 -16.30 18.96
CA ASN A 384 2.32 -15.45 17.97
C ASN A 384 1.27 -16.21 17.15
N GLN A 385 0.08 -15.64 16.98
CA GLN A 385 -1.03 -16.28 16.28
C GLN A 385 -0.80 -16.41 14.78
N ASP A 386 0.00 -15.53 14.15
CA ASP A 386 0.34 -15.64 12.74
C ASP A 386 1.10 -16.96 12.46
N THR A 387 1.94 -17.38 13.42
CA THR A 387 2.68 -18.62 13.37
C THR A 387 1.86 -19.82 13.84
N LEU A 388 1.20 -19.71 15.00
CA LEU A 388 0.50 -20.79 15.68
C LEU A 388 -0.94 -21.00 15.18
N LYS A 389 -1.46 -20.08 14.37
CA LYS A 389 -2.75 -20.11 13.66
C LYS A 389 -4.00 -19.90 14.51
N SER A 390 -4.03 -20.27 15.77
CA SER A 390 -5.22 -20.08 16.61
C SER A 390 -4.90 -19.49 17.99
N PHE A 391 -5.90 -18.86 18.59
CA PHE A 391 -5.84 -18.41 20.00
C PHE A 391 -5.60 -19.56 20.97
N GLY A 392 -6.26 -20.70 20.74
CA GLY A 392 -6.09 -21.89 21.56
C GLY A 392 -4.67 -22.44 21.53
N ASP A 393 -4.03 -22.45 20.35
CA ASP A 393 -2.63 -22.88 20.23
C ASP A 393 -1.67 -21.89 20.89
N CYS A 394 -1.96 -20.58 20.83
CA CYS A 394 -1.18 -19.59 21.57
C CYS A 394 -1.27 -19.84 23.10
N LEU A 395 -2.48 -20.10 23.61
CA LEU A 395 -2.66 -20.39 25.03
C LEU A 395 -1.93 -21.66 25.46
N LYS A 396 -2.04 -22.73 24.67
CA LYS A 396 -1.31 -23.99 24.87
C LYS A 396 0.21 -23.78 24.87
N ALA A 397 0.75 -23.05 23.90
CA ALA A 397 2.16 -22.73 23.82
C ALA A 397 2.67 -21.90 25.01
N THR A 398 1.82 -21.02 25.54
CA THR A 398 2.10 -20.25 26.76
C THR A 398 2.22 -21.19 27.96
N ILE A 399 1.26 -22.11 28.16
CA ILE A 399 1.27 -23.11 29.23
C ILE A 399 2.52 -23.98 29.14
N GLU A 400 2.83 -24.52 27.96
CA GLU A 400 4.01 -25.33 27.72
C GLU A 400 5.30 -24.58 28.05
N SER A 401 5.41 -23.30 27.67
CA SER A 401 6.59 -22.48 27.93
C SER A 401 6.84 -22.34 29.43
N ILE A 402 5.84 -21.91 30.17
CA ILE A 402 5.95 -21.70 31.63
C ILE A 402 6.19 -23.03 32.37
N SER A 403 5.50 -24.11 32.00
CA SER A 403 5.69 -25.43 32.59
C SER A 403 7.10 -26.02 32.35
N SER A 404 7.77 -25.59 31.30
CA SER A 404 9.17 -25.94 31.01
C SER A 404 10.18 -24.98 31.68
N GLY A 405 9.74 -24.03 32.50
CA GLY A 405 10.61 -23.04 33.16
C GLY A 405 11.12 -21.94 32.23
N ARG A 406 10.42 -21.64 31.11
CA ARG A 406 10.82 -20.65 30.15
C ARG A 406 9.80 -19.52 30.07
N SER A 407 10.25 -18.27 30.21
CA SER A 407 9.43 -17.09 29.97
C SER A 407 8.93 -17.02 28.54
N CYS A 408 7.77 -16.39 28.32
CA CYS A 408 7.24 -16.19 26.98
C CYS A 408 6.65 -14.81 26.78
N VAL A 409 6.61 -14.38 25.51
CA VAL A 409 5.92 -13.17 25.05
C VAL A 409 4.78 -13.57 24.15
N VAL A 410 3.58 -13.15 24.47
CA VAL A 410 2.40 -13.30 23.64
C VAL A 410 2.28 -12.05 22.73
N ASP A 411 2.83 -12.16 21.52
CA ASP A 411 2.87 -11.09 20.51
C ASP A 411 1.65 -11.16 19.61
N ASN A 412 0.49 -10.76 20.15
CA ASN A 412 -0.76 -10.59 19.42
C ASN A 412 -1.30 -9.18 19.65
N THR A 413 -2.43 -8.83 19.03
CA THR A 413 -3.05 -7.51 19.26
C THR A 413 -3.74 -7.38 20.59
N ASN A 414 -4.33 -8.45 21.12
CA ASN A 414 -4.98 -8.61 22.42
C ASN A 414 -5.87 -7.42 22.87
N PRO A 415 -6.83 -6.93 22.03
CA PRO A 415 -7.49 -5.68 22.26
C PRO A 415 -8.50 -5.72 23.41
N SER A 416 -9.19 -6.87 23.63
CA SER A 416 -10.28 -6.95 24.59
C SER A 416 -9.85 -7.53 25.95
N LYS A 417 -10.48 -7.09 27.02
CA LYS A 417 -10.33 -7.65 28.37
C LYS A 417 -10.60 -9.15 28.39
N GLN A 418 -11.61 -9.60 27.64
CA GLN A 418 -11.94 -11.02 27.55
C GLN A 418 -10.77 -11.85 27.01
N THR A 419 -10.06 -11.37 25.98
CA THR A 419 -8.89 -12.07 25.46
C THR A 419 -7.77 -12.09 26.48
N ARG A 420 -7.50 -10.97 27.14
CA ARG A 420 -6.44 -10.83 28.14
C ARG A 420 -6.69 -11.65 29.39
N SER A 421 -7.94 -11.71 29.86
CA SER A 421 -8.33 -12.49 31.05
C SER A 421 -7.96 -13.98 30.94
N SER A 422 -7.99 -14.55 29.73
CA SER A 422 -7.60 -15.96 29.53
C SER A 422 -6.11 -16.20 29.85
N TYR A 423 -5.23 -15.26 29.52
CA TYR A 423 -3.80 -15.33 29.85
C TYR A 423 -3.56 -15.02 31.33
N ILE A 424 -4.29 -14.08 31.91
CA ILE A 424 -4.24 -13.73 33.35
C ILE A 424 -4.62 -14.95 34.19
N LEU A 425 -5.75 -15.59 33.90
CA LEU A 425 -6.19 -16.82 34.56
C LEU A 425 -5.18 -17.96 34.39
N THR A 426 -4.51 -18.04 33.25
CA THR A 426 -3.45 -19.01 33.02
C THR A 426 -2.23 -18.75 33.89
N ALA A 427 -1.79 -17.50 34.00
CA ALA A 427 -0.71 -17.08 34.88
C ALA A 427 -1.01 -17.42 36.35
N GLN A 428 -2.23 -17.12 36.82
CA GLN A 428 -2.70 -17.45 38.19
C GLN A 428 -2.66 -18.96 38.46
N LYS A 429 -3.17 -19.77 37.52
CA LYS A 429 -3.12 -21.25 37.63
C LYS A 429 -1.70 -21.80 37.70
N LEU A 430 -0.79 -21.22 36.92
CA LEU A 430 0.61 -21.61 36.87
C LEU A 430 1.46 -20.95 37.96
N ARG A 431 0.89 -20.06 38.76
CA ARG A 431 1.55 -19.27 39.81
C ARG A 431 2.80 -18.54 39.27
N CYS A 432 2.70 -17.96 38.08
CA CYS A 432 3.76 -17.17 37.47
C CYS A 432 3.32 -15.71 37.27
N PRO A 433 4.26 -14.75 37.33
CA PRO A 433 3.97 -13.36 37.04
C PRO A 433 3.47 -13.15 35.60
N ILE A 434 2.57 -12.16 35.43
CA ILE A 434 2.12 -11.70 34.12
C ILE A 434 2.20 -10.18 34.02
N ARG A 435 2.94 -9.68 33.03
CA ARG A 435 3.06 -8.26 32.75
C ARG A 435 2.40 -7.90 31.43
N CYS A 436 1.82 -6.70 31.37
CA CYS A 436 1.27 -6.12 30.14
C CYS A 436 2.25 -5.12 29.54
N VAL A 437 2.55 -5.23 28.27
CA VAL A 437 3.26 -4.22 27.49
C VAL A 437 2.30 -3.62 26.47
N PHE A 438 1.89 -2.39 26.71
CA PHE A 438 0.88 -1.69 25.93
C PHE A 438 1.52 -0.70 24.97
N PHE A 439 1.36 -0.95 23.67
CA PHE A 439 1.85 -0.09 22.57
C PHE A 439 0.83 1.01 22.29
N THR A 440 1.15 2.24 22.67
CA THR A 440 0.22 3.37 22.67
C THR A 440 0.15 4.16 21.37
N ALA A 441 0.76 3.67 20.30
CA ALA A 441 0.77 4.34 19.00
C ALA A 441 -0.66 4.56 18.46
N PRO A 442 -0.97 5.76 17.93
CA PRO A 442 -2.24 6.02 17.25
C PRO A 442 -2.43 5.09 16.03
N ILE A 443 -3.68 4.84 15.69
CA ILE A 443 -4.03 3.97 14.53
C ILE A 443 -3.44 4.51 13.23
N GLU A 444 -3.41 5.82 13.05
CA GLU A 444 -2.85 6.49 11.87
C GLU A 444 -1.36 6.22 11.72
N LEU A 445 -0.60 6.25 12.83
CA LEU A 445 0.81 5.87 12.84
C LEU A 445 1.00 4.38 12.52
N ALA A 446 0.18 3.52 13.09
CA ALA A 446 0.22 2.08 12.81
C ALA A 446 -0.10 1.77 11.33
N GLN A 447 -1.03 2.49 10.72
CA GLN A 447 -1.33 2.42 9.29
C GLN A 447 -0.17 2.94 8.44
N HIS A 448 0.46 4.05 8.82
CA HIS A 448 1.66 4.57 8.19
C HIS A 448 2.79 3.54 8.18
N ASN A 449 3.10 2.94 9.32
CA ASN A 449 4.09 1.86 9.44
C ASN A 449 3.73 0.64 8.57
N ASN A 450 2.44 0.33 8.45
CA ASN A 450 1.99 -0.76 7.57
C ASN A 450 2.32 -0.49 6.10
N VAL A 451 2.09 0.73 5.61
CA VAL A 451 2.46 1.12 4.24
C VAL A 451 3.99 1.15 4.08
N TYR A 452 4.71 1.72 5.04
CA TYR A 452 6.17 1.77 5.03
C TYR A 452 6.77 0.36 4.85
N ARG A 453 6.42 -0.58 5.72
CA ARG A 453 6.96 -1.94 5.67
C ARG A 453 6.51 -2.74 4.44
N ALA A 454 5.32 -2.46 3.88
CA ALA A 454 4.78 -3.18 2.74
C ALA A 454 5.26 -2.62 1.40
N CYS A 455 5.25 -1.29 1.25
CA CYS A 455 5.47 -0.64 -0.04
C CYS A 455 6.88 -0.06 -0.20
N ILE A 456 7.57 0.25 0.91
CA ILE A 456 8.92 0.80 0.90
C ILE A 456 9.96 -0.28 1.21
N LYS A 457 9.85 -0.95 2.37
CA LYS A 457 10.77 -2.04 2.74
C LYS A 457 10.46 -3.37 2.04
N ALA A 458 9.25 -3.54 1.50
CA ALA A 458 8.75 -4.80 0.90
C ALA A 458 8.98 -6.04 1.80
N SER A 459 8.97 -5.85 3.11
CA SER A 459 9.29 -6.89 4.08
C SER A 459 8.09 -7.74 4.49
N ARG A 460 6.88 -7.21 4.33
CA ARG A 460 5.61 -7.89 4.68
C ARG A 460 4.48 -7.42 3.76
N PRO A 461 3.42 -8.22 3.57
CA PRO A 461 2.26 -7.80 2.79
C PRO A 461 1.51 -6.65 3.48
N LEU A 462 0.85 -5.81 2.67
CA LEU A 462 0.00 -4.72 3.13
C LEU A 462 -1.24 -5.29 3.83
N LEU A 463 -1.42 -4.94 5.09
CA LEU A 463 -2.61 -5.32 5.85
C LEU A 463 -3.82 -4.46 5.42
N PRO A 464 -5.03 -5.06 5.37
CA PRO A 464 -6.24 -4.32 5.05
C PRO A 464 -6.61 -3.34 6.17
N ILE A 465 -7.19 -2.20 5.80
CA ILE A 465 -7.66 -1.16 6.76
C ILE A 465 -8.62 -1.74 7.80
N LEU A 466 -9.41 -2.76 7.45
CA LEU A 466 -10.33 -3.43 8.36
C LEU A 466 -9.63 -4.05 9.57
N ALA A 467 -8.37 -4.46 9.47
CA ALA A 467 -7.61 -4.99 10.62
C ALA A 467 -7.41 -3.91 11.69
N PHE A 468 -7.11 -2.68 11.27
CA PHE A 468 -6.95 -1.53 12.15
C PHE A 468 -8.28 -1.06 12.74
N ALA A 469 -9.32 -0.98 11.92
CA ALA A 469 -10.67 -0.61 12.37
C ALA A 469 -11.23 -1.63 13.37
N SER A 470 -11.00 -2.93 13.14
CA SER A 470 -11.39 -4.00 14.08
C SER A 470 -10.65 -3.88 15.40
N TYR A 471 -9.34 -3.63 15.37
CA TYR A 471 -8.57 -3.40 16.58
C TYR A 471 -9.11 -2.18 17.36
N ALA A 472 -9.26 -1.03 16.69
CA ALA A 472 -9.74 0.20 17.34
C ALA A 472 -11.13 0.04 17.96
N LYS A 473 -12.04 -0.67 17.28
CA LYS A 473 -13.40 -0.94 17.77
C LYS A 473 -13.40 -1.81 19.03
N ASN A 474 -12.50 -2.78 19.12
CA ASN A 474 -12.46 -3.78 20.17
C ASN A 474 -11.45 -3.44 21.28
N LEU A 475 -10.71 -2.33 21.15
CA LEU A 475 -9.73 -1.94 22.16
C LEU A 475 -10.44 -1.49 23.43
N GLU A 476 -10.17 -2.22 24.49
CA GLU A 476 -10.38 -1.81 25.86
C GLU A 476 -8.99 -1.56 26.46
N GLU A 477 -8.68 -0.32 26.84
CA GLU A 477 -7.36 0.03 27.36
C GLU A 477 -7.00 -0.88 28.53
N PRO A 478 -5.82 -1.53 28.53
CA PRO A 478 -5.43 -2.42 29.62
C PRO A 478 -5.14 -1.63 30.90
N SER A 479 -5.52 -2.20 32.04
CA SER A 479 -5.20 -1.66 33.36
C SER A 479 -4.63 -2.75 34.27
N VAL A 480 -3.91 -2.33 35.34
CA VAL A 480 -3.36 -3.25 36.35
C VAL A 480 -4.50 -3.98 37.08
N ASP A 481 -5.68 -3.34 37.21
CA ASP A 481 -6.85 -3.92 37.87
C ASP A 481 -7.43 -5.15 37.17
N GLU A 482 -7.01 -5.43 35.94
CA GLU A 482 -7.35 -6.69 35.25
C GLU A 482 -6.67 -7.91 35.90
N GLY A 483 -5.62 -7.69 36.69
CA GLY A 483 -4.84 -8.72 37.36
C GLY A 483 -3.42 -8.89 36.80
N PHE A 484 -2.88 -7.86 36.13
CA PHE A 484 -1.46 -7.80 35.76
C PHE A 484 -0.61 -7.37 36.96
N ASP A 485 0.57 -7.98 37.10
CA ASP A 485 1.56 -7.57 38.11
C ASP A 485 2.21 -6.23 37.75
N GLU A 486 2.33 -5.93 36.44
CA GLU A 486 2.84 -4.65 35.94
C GLU A 486 2.20 -4.31 34.59
N LEU A 487 1.98 -3.03 34.36
CA LEU A 487 1.64 -2.48 33.04
C LEU A 487 2.69 -1.45 32.62
N LYS A 488 3.34 -1.72 31.49
CA LYS A 488 4.33 -0.83 30.88
C LYS A 488 3.83 -0.34 29.52
N LYS A 489 3.80 0.98 29.34
CA LYS A 489 3.45 1.61 28.06
C LYS A 489 4.70 1.72 27.18
N VAL A 490 4.54 1.46 25.88
CA VAL A 490 5.60 1.57 24.88
C VAL A 490 5.17 2.58 23.84
N HIS A 491 5.98 3.61 23.65
CA HIS A 491 5.84 4.57 22.56
C HIS A 491 6.60 4.07 21.34
N PHE A 492 6.09 4.39 20.16
CA PHE A 492 6.79 4.07 18.92
C PHE A 492 8.04 4.95 18.80
N VAL A 493 9.17 4.33 18.50
CA VAL A 493 10.41 4.99 18.10
C VAL A 493 10.85 4.37 16.78
N PHE A 494 11.18 5.20 15.80
CA PHE A 494 11.71 4.71 14.54
C PHE A 494 13.17 4.29 14.72
N GLU A 495 13.47 3.02 14.46
CA GLU A 495 14.82 2.46 14.45
C GLU A 495 15.20 2.09 13.02
N GLY A 496 16.22 2.74 12.45
CA GLY A 496 16.68 2.51 11.08
C GLY A 496 17.78 3.48 10.67
N SER A 497 18.32 3.32 9.46
CA SER A 497 19.33 4.24 8.90
C SER A 497 18.73 5.62 8.59
N ALA A 498 19.58 6.60 8.28
CA ALA A 498 19.15 7.94 7.88
C ALA A 498 18.31 7.90 6.60
N GLU A 499 18.64 7.03 5.65
CA GLU A 499 17.90 6.84 4.38
C GLU A 499 16.53 6.18 4.64
N GLU A 500 16.48 5.19 5.50
CA GLU A 500 15.24 4.55 5.93
C GLU A 500 14.35 5.54 6.64
N ARG A 501 14.94 6.41 7.50
CA ARG A 501 14.24 7.47 8.18
C ARG A 501 13.66 8.48 7.19
N ALA A 502 14.46 8.96 6.23
CA ALA A 502 13.99 9.89 5.20
C ALA A 502 12.84 9.32 4.35
N SER A 503 12.81 7.99 4.20
CA SER A 503 11.71 7.30 3.52
C SER A 503 10.47 7.15 4.40
N TRP A 504 10.66 6.96 5.70
CA TRP A 504 9.58 6.88 6.69
C TRP A 504 8.95 8.25 6.95
N ASP A 505 9.73 9.33 6.93
CA ASP A 505 9.28 10.72 7.14
C ASP A 505 8.44 11.29 5.98
N LYS A 506 8.15 10.48 4.95
CA LYS A 506 7.22 10.85 3.86
C LYS A 506 5.76 10.62 4.25
N TYR A 507 4.84 11.35 3.62
CA TYR A 507 3.41 11.07 3.69
C TYR A 507 3.11 9.78 2.91
N LEU A 508 2.74 8.70 3.59
CA LEU A 508 2.54 7.39 2.97
C LEU A 508 1.07 7.03 2.74
N LEU A 509 0.12 7.79 3.36
CA LEU A 509 -1.32 7.53 3.31
C LEU A 509 -2.08 8.69 2.67
#